data_06462e66e06ae3f11f335f42c851750a
#
_entry.id   06462e66e06ae3f11f335f42c851750a
#
_cell.length_a   1.000
_cell.length_b   1.000
_cell.length_c   1.000
_cell.angle_alpha   90.00
_cell.angle_beta   90.00
_cell.angle_gamma   90.00
#
_symmetry.space_group_name_H-M   'P 1'
#
loop_
_entity.id
_entity.type
_entity.pdbx_description
1 polymer ?
#
loop_
_entity_poly.entity_id
_entity_poly.type
_entity_poly.pdbx_seq_one_letter_code
_entity_poly.pdbx_strand_id
1 'polypeptide(L)'
;SPLFPVVMPGVLDLWSYGETGDHSLSAARVEERYKRESMKSAFRILGEGQLSLTKFLMLVDADVDLRDFRALLAHVLERADFRTDLFIFANLSMDTLDYAGPTLNEGSKGVLLGVGDPIRELPHEFSGPAPSGADDVRVFCPGCLVVQGPRHDADPAFAAQLARDSAIEGWPLVVLTDDAERATRSTTNFLWS
;
A
#
# COMPACT_ATOMS: atom_id res chain seq x y z
N SER A 1 -14.33 9.74 12.14
CA SER A 1 -15.34 10.73 12.53
C SER A 1 -16.67 10.03 12.82
N PRO A 2 -17.40 10.36 13.88
CA PRO A 2 -18.71 9.72 14.19
C PRO A 2 -19.77 9.96 13.11
N LEU A 3 -19.51 10.83 12.14
CA LEU A 3 -20.43 11.13 11.04
C LEU A 3 -20.28 10.18 9.85
N PHE A 4 -19.18 9.43 9.72
CA PHE A 4 -18.97 8.52 8.59
C PHE A 4 -20.11 7.50 8.39
N PRO A 5 -20.59 6.79 9.42
CA PRO A 5 -21.67 5.83 9.24
C PRO A 5 -22.99 6.44 8.75
N VAL A 6 -23.20 7.73 8.99
CA VAL A 6 -24.41 8.46 8.57
C VAL A 6 -24.29 8.91 7.11
N VAL A 7 -23.11 9.43 6.73
CA VAL A 7 -22.86 10.00 5.39
C VAL A 7 -22.46 8.89 4.41
N MET A 8 -21.68 7.91 4.88
CA MET A 8 -21.19 6.77 4.08
C MET A 8 -21.46 5.45 4.81
N PRO A 9 -22.70 4.91 4.71
CA PRO A 9 -23.03 3.61 5.30
C PRO A 9 -22.04 2.53 4.83
N GLY A 10 -21.50 1.76 5.77
CA GLY A 10 -20.50 0.73 5.51
C GLY A 10 -19.05 1.21 5.68
N VAL A 11 -18.78 2.51 5.85
CA VAL A 11 -17.46 3.04 6.23
C VAL A 11 -17.46 3.31 7.73
N LEU A 12 -16.65 2.56 8.48
CA LEU A 12 -16.58 2.62 9.94
C LEU A 12 -15.55 3.62 10.43
N ASP A 13 -14.39 3.68 9.76
CA ASP A 13 -13.33 4.66 10.02
C ASP A 13 -12.54 4.95 8.74
N LEU A 14 -11.85 6.09 8.70
CA LEU A 14 -11.01 6.50 7.57
C LEU A 14 -9.86 7.35 8.07
N TRP A 15 -8.68 7.08 7.54
CA TRP A 15 -7.47 7.83 7.80
C TRP A 15 -6.73 8.14 6.49
N SER A 16 -6.33 9.39 6.30
CA SER A 16 -5.45 9.82 5.21
C SER A 16 -4.08 10.14 5.78
N TYR A 17 -3.03 9.68 5.10
CA TYR A 17 -1.66 9.82 5.57
C TYR A 17 -1.08 11.15 5.13
N GLY A 18 -0.88 12.06 6.09
CA GLY A 18 -0.33 13.40 5.87
C GLY A 18 1.06 13.37 5.25
N GLU A 19 1.81 12.31 5.50
CA GLU A 19 3.12 12.04 4.91
C GLU A 19 3.08 11.99 3.38
N THR A 20 1.96 11.63 2.79
CA THR A 20 1.78 11.56 1.33
C THR A 20 1.04 12.77 0.75
N GLY A 21 0.92 13.86 1.49
CA GLY A 21 0.19 15.07 1.08
C GLY A 21 -1.31 14.98 1.35
N ASP A 22 -1.73 14.23 2.37
CA ASP A 22 -3.10 14.08 2.88
C ASP A 22 -4.13 13.41 1.95
N HIS A 23 -3.82 13.29 0.66
CA HIS A 23 -4.77 12.76 -0.32
C HIS A 23 -4.26 11.52 -1.06
N SER A 24 -2.95 11.39 -1.27
CA SER A 24 -2.41 10.34 -2.14
C SER A 24 -2.64 8.94 -1.59
N LEU A 25 -2.52 8.75 -0.28
CA LEU A 25 -2.72 7.44 0.37
C LEU A 25 -3.73 7.56 1.51
N SER A 26 -4.72 6.69 1.49
CA SER A 26 -5.72 6.59 2.56
C SER A 26 -5.99 5.13 2.90
N ALA A 27 -6.47 4.91 4.11
CA ALA A 27 -7.00 3.62 4.54
C ALA A 27 -8.40 3.79 5.14
N ALA A 28 -9.26 2.81 4.95
CA ALA A 28 -10.58 2.82 5.57
C ALA A 28 -10.93 1.44 6.16
N ARG A 29 -11.56 1.47 7.32
CA ARG A 29 -12.24 0.31 7.89
C ARG A 29 -13.67 0.29 7.40
N VAL A 30 -14.08 -0.84 6.81
CA VAL A 30 -15.37 -1.00 6.15
C VAL A 30 -16.06 -2.29 6.57
N GLU A 31 -17.37 -2.36 6.34
CA GLU A 31 -18.12 -3.62 6.48
C GLU A 31 -17.88 -4.52 5.27
N GLU A 32 -17.64 -5.82 5.52
CA GLU A 32 -17.56 -6.87 4.50
C GLU A 32 -18.49 -8.02 4.91
N ARG A 33 -19.80 -7.82 4.82
CA ARG A 33 -20.81 -8.83 5.20
C ARG A 33 -20.99 -9.92 4.14
N TYR A 34 -20.59 -9.61 2.90
CA TYR A 34 -20.53 -10.52 1.77
C TYR A 34 -19.37 -10.16 0.86
N LYS A 35 -18.90 -11.12 0.10
CA LYS A 35 -17.70 -10.98 -0.73
C LYS A 35 -17.75 -9.73 -1.61
N ARG A 36 -16.73 -8.89 -1.49
CA ARG A 36 -16.53 -7.64 -2.26
C ARG A 36 -17.51 -6.51 -1.91
N GLU A 37 -18.21 -6.57 -0.78
CA GLU A 37 -19.02 -5.44 -0.31
C GLU A 37 -18.17 -4.19 -0.09
N SER A 38 -16.95 -4.35 0.40
CA SER A 38 -15.94 -3.30 0.56
C SER A 38 -15.73 -2.45 -0.69
N MET A 39 -15.86 -3.03 -1.90
CA MET A 39 -15.73 -2.28 -3.15
C MET A 39 -16.82 -1.22 -3.34
N LYS A 40 -18.01 -1.36 -2.74
CA LYS A 40 -19.03 -0.29 -2.72
C LYS A 40 -18.49 0.94 -1.99
N SER A 41 -17.85 0.70 -0.83
CA SER A 41 -17.22 1.76 -0.04
C SER A 41 -16.03 2.37 -0.78
N ALA A 42 -15.22 1.55 -1.47
CA ALA A 42 -14.13 2.04 -2.31
C ALA A 42 -14.61 3.02 -3.38
N PHE A 43 -15.59 2.63 -4.18
CA PHE A 43 -16.12 3.48 -5.25
C PHE A 43 -16.74 4.78 -4.69
N ARG A 44 -17.37 4.71 -3.53
CA ARG A 44 -17.93 5.89 -2.90
C ARG A 44 -16.84 6.83 -2.40
N ILE A 45 -15.82 6.33 -1.71
CA ILE A 45 -14.66 7.11 -1.25
C ILE A 45 -13.96 7.76 -2.45
N LEU A 46 -13.66 6.99 -3.48
CA LEU A 46 -12.91 7.47 -4.65
C LEU A 46 -13.73 8.40 -5.57
N GLY A 47 -15.05 8.46 -5.40
CA GLY A 47 -15.94 9.25 -6.25
C GLY A 47 -16.63 10.43 -5.55
N GLU A 48 -16.47 10.63 -4.23
CA GLU A 48 -17.26 11.61 -3.48
C GLU A 48 -16.41 12.69 -2.81
N GLY A 49 -16.67 13.95 -3.18
CA GLY A 49 -16.11 15.14 -2.51
C GLY A 49 -14.59 15.15 -2.46
N GLN A 50 -14.02 15.61 -1.36
CA GLN A 50 -12.57 15.66 -1.17
C GLN A 50 -11.91 14.29 -1.09
N LEU A 51 -12.64 13.25 -0.69
CA LEU A 51 -12.12 11.89 -0.64
C LEU A 51 -11.80 11.35 -2.03
N SER A 52 -12.44 11.91 -3.07
CA SER A 52 -12.12 11.57 -4.47
C SER A 52 -10.70 11.96 -4.90
N LEU A 53 -9.99 12.76 -4.09
CA LEU A 53 -8.57 13.08 -4.33
C LEU A 53 -7.64 11.91 -3.95
N THR A 54 -8.15 10.92 -3.20
CA THR A 54 -7.35 9.73 -2.85
C THR A 54 -6.90 9.01 -4.12
N LYS A 55 -5.60 8.76 -4.20
CA LYS A 55 -4.98 8.03 -5.32
C LYS A 55 -4.89 6.53 -5.04
N PHE A 56 -4.48 6.16 -3.83
CA PHE A 56 -4.37 4.77 -3.40
C PHE A 56 -5.13 4.55 -2.10
N LEU A 57 -6.04 3.57 -2.08
CA LEU A 57 -6.92 3.29 -0.96
C LEU A 57 -6.73 1.85 -0.48
N MET A 58 -6.40 1.68 0.80
CA MET A 58 -6.42 0.36 1.46
C MET A 58 -7.72 0.19 2.24
N LEU A 59 -8.36 -0.97 2.10
CA LEU A 59 -9.57 -1.32 2.84
C LEU A 59 -9.35 -2.53 3.73
N VAL A 60 -9.83 -2.43 4.97
CA VAL A 60 -9.81 -3.50 5.97
C VAL A 60 -11.18 -3.64 6.62
N ASP A 61 -11.53 -4.84 7.07
CA ASP A 61 -12.80 -5.13 7.76
C ASP A 61 -12.61 -5.45 9.26
N ALA A 62 -11.36 -5.52 9.71
CA ALA A 62 -11.00 -5.78 11.10
C ALA A 62 -10.71 -4.51 11.90
N ASP A 63 -10.70 -4.64 13.22
CA ASP A 63 -10.37 -3.55 14.15
C ASP A 63 -8.85 -3.33 14.25
N VAL A 64 -8.31 -2.72 13.20
CA VAL A 64 -6.90 -2.32 13.09
C VAL A 64 -6.81 -0.81 13.27
N ASP A 65 -5.84 -0.33 14.05
CA ASP A 65 -5.57 1.11 14.12
C ASP A 65 -5.01 1.60 12.79
N LEU A 66 -5.83 2.34 12.04
CA LEU A 66 -5.45 2.89 10.73
C LEU A 66 -4.29 3.90 10.82
N ARG A 67 -3.96 4.41 12.02
CA ARG A 67 -2.83 5.34 12.23
C ARG A 67 -1.51 4.61 12.37
N ASP A 68 -1.54 3.35 12.81
CA ASP A 68 -0.36 2.49 12.81
C ASP A 68 -0.19 1.85 11.43
N PHE A 69 0.52 2.56 10.55
CA PHE A 69 0.73 2.11 9.18
C PHE A 69 1.44 0.75 9.09
N ARG A 70 2.35 0.44 10.03
CA ARG A 70 3.05 -0.87 10.05
C ARG A 70 2.08 -2.01 10.36
N ALA A 71 1.25 -1.84 11.36
CA ALA A 71 0.23 -2.81 11.72
C ALA A 71 -0.81 -2.96 10.60
N LEU A 72 -1.26 -1.85 10.02
CA LEU A 72 -2.19 -1.86 8.89
C LEU A 72 -1.60 -2.59 7.67
N LEU A 73 -0.36 -2.25 7.29
CA LEU A 73 0.28 -2.87 6.13
C LEU A 73 0.46 -4.37 6.33
N ALA A 74 0.93 -4.80 7.50
CA ALA A 74 1.04 -6.22 7.84
C ALA A 74 -0.32 -6.93 7.74
N HIS A 75 -1.38 -6.34 8.33
CA HIS A 75 -2.74 -6.87 8.23
C HIS A 75 -3.20 -7.07 6.78
N VAL A 76 -2.95 -6.06 5.92
CA VAL A 76 -3.30 -6.12 4.50
C VAL A 76 -2.48 -7.19 3.78
N LEU A 77 -1.16 -7.25 4.00
CA LEU A 77 -0.28 -8.22 3.36
C LEU A 77 -0.60 -9.67 3.73
N GLU A 78 -1.11 -9.91 4.93
CA GLU A 78 -1.52 -11.23 5.39
C GLU A 78 -2.77 -11.75 4.64
N ARG A 79 -3.62 -10.85 4.13
CA ARG A 79 -4.95 -11.15 3.57
C ARG A 79 -5.04 -10.95 2.06
N ALA A 80 -4.36 -9.95 1.52
CA ALA A 80 -4.50 -9.58 0.11
C ALA A 80 -3.83 -10.60 -0.84
N ASP A 81 -4.57 -11.12 -1.80
CA ASP A 81 -4.02 -11.73 -3.00
C ASP A 81 -3.92 -10.65 -4.08
N PHE A 82 -2.71 -10.19 -4.40
CA PHE A 82 -2.50 -9.11 -5.37
C PHE A 82 -3.06 -9.39 -6.77
N ARG A 83 -3.33 -10.66 -7.10
CA ARG A 83 -3.95 -11.03 -8.39
C ARG A 83 -5.45 -10.71 -8.44
N THR A 84 -6.10 -10.67 -7.27
CA THR A 84 -7.56 -10.52 -7.17
C THR A 84 -8.01 -9.37 -6.29
N ASP A 85 -7.14 -8.86 -5.41
CA ASP A 85 -7.48 -7.89 -4.38
C ASP A 85 -6.83 -6.52 -4.61
N LEU A 86 -5.97 -6.42 -5.62
CA LEU A 86 -5.42 -5.16 -6.12
C LEU A 86 -6.17 -4.74 -7.39
N PHE A 87 -6.81 -3.57 -7.34
CA PHE A 87 -7.53 -2.97 -8.46
C PHE A 87 -6.83 -1.68 -8.86
N ILE A 88 -6.48 -1.57 -10.14
CA ILE A 88 -5.90 -0.35 -10.72
C ILE A 88 -6.86 0.18 -11.77
N PHE A 89 -7.32 1.40 -11.55
CA PHE A 89 -8.20 2.14 -12.47
C PHE A 89 -7.34 3.17 -13.20
N ALA A 90 -6.94 2.85 -14.41
CA ALA A 90 -6.17 3.73 -15.26
C ALA A 90 -7.05 4.79 -15.95
N ASN A 91 -6.43 5.87 -16.38
CA ASN A 91 -7.07 6.91 -17.18
C ASN A 91 -8.25 7.56 -16.44
N LEU A 92 -8.02 7.99 -15.21
CA LEU A 92 -8.97 8.72 -14.38
C LEU A 92 -8.50 10.15 -14.13
N SER A 93 -9.47 11.01 -13.76
CA SER A 93 -9.13 12.34 -13.26
C SER A 93 -8.45 12.26 -11.90
N MET A 94 -7.43 13.10 -11.73
CA MET A 94 -6.67 13.23 -10.49
C MET A 94 -6.61 14.68 -10.02
N ASP A 95 -6.17 14.88 -8.77
CA ASP A 95 -5.88 16.20 -8.24
C ASP A 95 -4.78 16.88 -9.05
N THR A 96 -4.87 18.22 -9.16
CA THR A 96 -3.82 19.06 -9.75
C THR A 96 -2.47 18.96 -9.03
N LEU A 97 -2.45 18.49 -7.78
CA LEU A 97 -1.25 18.27 -6.99
C LEU A 97 -0.62 16.88 -7.22
N ASP A 98 -1.25 16.00 -8.00
CA ASP A 98 -0.64 14.74 -8.40
C ASP A 98 0.29 14.96 -9.60
N TYR A 99 1.57 15.10 -9.31
CA TYR A 99 2.62 15.27 -10.32
C TYR A 99 3.11 13.94 -10.93
N ALA A 100 2.55 12.80 -10.51
CA ALA A 100 2.94 11.49 -11.04
C ALA A 100 2.11 11.06 -12.26
N GLY A 101 1.12 11.85 -12.66
CA GLY A 101 0.32 11.61 -13.85
C GLY A 101 1.03 12.05 -15.14
N PRO A 102 0.59 11.55 -16.32
CA PRO A 102 1.18 11.89 -17.61
C PRO A 102 0.93 13.37 -17.99
N THR A 103 -0.19 13.92 -17.58
CA THR A 103 -0.58 15.32 -17.77
C THR A 103 -1.39 15.82 -16.59
N LEU A 104 -1.67 17.13 -16.56
CA LEU A 104 -2.47 17.76 -15.51
C LEU A 104 -3.86 17.10 -15.41
N ASN A 105 -4.26 16.73 -14.21
CA ASN A 105 -5.54 16.08 -13.89
C ASN A 105 -5.74 14.68 -14.52
N GLU A 106 -4.71 14.07 -15.05
CA GLU A 106 -4.74 12.70 -15.57
C GLU A 106 -3.88 11.76 -14.72
N GLY A 107 -4.40 10.58 -14.43
CA GLY A 107 -3.66 9.60 -13.65
C GLY A 107 -4.40 8.29 -13.49
N SER A 108 -4.09 7.60 -12.43
CA SER A 108 -4.71 6.31 -12.07
C SER A 108 -4.99 6.28 -10.58
N LYS A 109 -5.96 5.43 -10.19
CA LYS A 109 -6.27 5.15 -8.79
C LYS A 109 -6.11 3.67 -8.51
N GLY A 110 -5.72 3.35 -7.27
CA GLY A 110 -5.59 1.98 -6.80
C GLY A 110 -6.46 1.70 -5.58
N VAL A 111 -6.96 0.47 -5.49
CA VAL A 111 -7.61 -0.08 -4.29
C VAL A 111 -6.96 -1.40 -3.95
N LEU A 112 -6.56 -1.57 -2.70
CA LEU A 112 -6.04 -2.82 -2.17
C LEU A 112 -6.94 -3.29 -1.02
N LEU A 113 -7.45 -4.51 -1.14
CA LEU A 113 -8.32 -5.12 -0.14
C LEU A 113 -7.50 -6.00 0.80
N GLY A 114 -7.53 -5.68 2.09
CA GLY A 114 -7.02 -6.51 3.18
C GLY A 114 -8.18 -7.00 4.04
N VAL A 115 -9.19 -7.60 3.42
CA VAL A 115 -10.45 -8.03 4.07
C VAL A 115 -10.55 -9.55 4.16
N GLY A 116 -11.32 -10.04 5.12
CA GLY A 116 -11.55 -11.46 5.34
C GLY A 116 -10.43 -12.16 6.13
N ASP A 117 -10.37 -13.48 6.01
CA ASP A 117 -9.41 -14.30 6.76
C ASP A 117 -7.99 -14.22 6.18
N PRO A 118 -6.95 -14.40 7.02
CA PRO A 118 -5.58 -14.52 6.55
C PRO A 118 -5.40 -15.64 5.54
N ILE A 119 -4.67 -15.36 4.47
CA ILE A 119 -4.35 -16.34 3.40
C ILE A 119 -2.90 -16.81 3.45
N ARG A 120 -2.07 -16.19 4.28
CA ARG A 120 -0.66 -16.53 4.46
C ARG A 120 -0.14 -16.12 5.84
N GLU A 121 0.91 -16.82 6.27
CA GLU A 121 1.78 -16.35 7.36
C GLU A 121 2.82 -15.38 6.78
N LEU A 122 3.12 -14.31 7.52
CA LEU A 122 4.09 -13.31 7.08
C LEU A 122 5.47 -13.58 7.69
N PRO A 123 6.56 -13.49 6.93
CA PRO A 123 7.89 -13.48 7.50
C PRO A 123 8.12 -12.22 8.33
N HIS A 124 8.72 -12.39 9.51
CA HIS A 124 9.03 -11.29 10.45
C HIS A 124 10.47 -10.84 10.39
N GLU A 125 11.36 -11.73 9.97
CA GLU A 125 12.80 -11.51 9.93
C GLU A 125 13.34 -11.97 8.58
N PHE A 126 14.27 -11.23 8.05
CA PHE A 126 15.02 -11.64 6.87
C PHE A 126 16.23 -12.48 7.33
N SER A 127 16.25 -13.74 6.97
CA SER A 127 17.33 -14.67 7.25
C SER A 127 17.82 -15.32 5.97
N GLY A 128 19.11 -15.24 5.74
CA GLY A 128 19.71 -15.80 4.52
C GLY A 128 20.60 -14.81 3.79
N PRO A 129 21.16 -15.21 2.64
CA PRO A 129 21.98 -14.32 1.82
C PRO A 129 21.12 -13.19 1.24
N ALA A 130 21.69 -11.99 1.18
CA ALA A 130 21.04 -10.88 0.49
C ALA A 130 20.85 -11.22 -1.01
N PRO A 131 19.79 -10.68 -1.65
CA PRO A 131 19.62 -10.82 -3.09
C PRO A 131 20.85 -10.34 -3.85
N SER A 132 21.09 -10.95 -5.01
CA SER A 132 22.25 -10.61 -5.82
C SER A 132 22.23 -9.13 -6.24
N GLY A 133 23.29 -8.40 -5.93
CA GLY A 133 23.41 -6.97 -6.23
C GLY A 133 22.71 -6.03 -5.24
N ALA A 134 22.10 -6.55 -4.19
CA ALA A 134 21.57 -5.72 -3.10
C ALA A 134 22.69 -5.28 -2.15
N ASP A 135 22.67 -4.01 -1.73
CA ASP A 135 23.61 -3.43 -0.77
C ASP A 135 23.17 -3.60 0.69
N ASP A 136 21.86 -3.52 0.95
CA ASP A 136 21.28 -3.71 2.28
C ASP A 136 19.85 -4.26 2.15
N VAL A 137 19.42 -5.03 3.15
CA VAL A 137 18.07 -5.63 3.21
C VAL A 137 17.52 -5.49 4.61
N ARG A 138 16.34 -4.90 4.73
CA ARG A 138 15.70 -4.64 6.01
C ARG A 138 14.22 -4.97 5.99
N VAL A 139 13.68 -5.37 7.13
CA VAL A 139 12.24 -5.57 7.31
C VAL A 139 11.62 -4.27 7.79
N PHE A 140 10.62 -3.77 7.07
CA PHE A 140 9.83 -2.61 7.51
C PHE A 140 8.72 -3.03 8.49
N CYS A 141 7.96 -4.04 8.14
CA CYS A 141 6.97 -4.71 8.98
C CYS A 141 6.84 -6.16 8.51
N PRO A 142 6.14 -7.04 9.24
CA PRO A 142 5.89 -8.41 8.78
C PRO A 142 5.38 -8.42 7.33
N GLY A 143 6.03 -9.22 6.48
CA GLY A 143 5.69 -9.34 5.06
C GLY A 143 6.19 -8.21 4.15
N CYS A 144 6.81 -7.15 4.67
CA CYS A 144 7.35 -6.05 3.87
C CYS A 144 8.87 -5.97 3.99
N LEU A 145 9.55 -6.30 2.90
CA LEU A 145 11.01 -6.21 2.77
C LEU A 145 11.40 -4.92 2.06
N VAL A 146 12.42 -4.24 2.57
CA VAL A 146 13.03 -3.07 1.93
C VAL A 146 14.42 -3.46 1.48
N VAL A 147 14.68 -3.33 0.20
CA VAL A 147 15.97 -3.70 -0.44
C VAL A 147 16.62 -2.44 -0.96
N GLN A 148 17.84 -2.19 -0.49
CA GLN A 148 18.70 -1.18 -1.09
C GLN A 148 19.42 -1.78 -2.27
N GLY A 149 19.32 -1.12 -3.41
CA GLY A 149 19.99 -1.55 -4.64
C GLY A 149 20.55 -0.39 -5.42
N PRO A 150 21.17 -0.68 -6.57
CA PRO A 150 21.73 0.36 -7.43
C PRO A 150 20.61 1.29 -7.92
N ARG A 151 20.97 2.53 -8.17
CA ARG A 151 20.07 3.49 -8.81
C ARG A 151 19.62 2.97 -10.17
N HIS A 152 18.38 3.28 -10.54
CA HIS A 152 17.80 2.82 -11.81
C HIS A 152 18.62 3.22 -13.05
N ASP A 153 19.26 4.40 -13.04
CA ASP A 153 20.13 4.87 -14.11
C ASP A 153 21.44 4.08 -14.21
N ALA A 154 21.92 3.49 -13.09
CA ALA A 154 23.11 2.66 -13.05
C ALA A 154 22.83 1.20 -13.44
N ASP A 155 21.70 0.64 -13.01
CA ASP A 155 21.25 -0.71 -13.39
C ASP A 155 19.73 -0.77 -13.56
N PRO A 156 19.20 -0.48 -14.74
CA PRO A 156 17.78 -0.57 -15.04
C PRO A 156 17.19 -1.99 -14.93
N ALA A 157 18.04 -3.02 -14.97
CA ALA A 157 17.60 -4.41 -14.93
C ALA A 157 17.44 -4.96 -13.49
N PHE A 158 17.99 -4.28 -12.49
CA PHE A 158 18.05 -4.78 -11.11
C PHE A 158 16.68 -5.15 -10.56
N ALA A 159 15.65 -4.31 -10.73
CA ALA A 159 14.31 -4.59 -10.26
C ALA A 159 13.74 -5.90 -10.84
N ALA A 160 13.97 -6.15 -12.13
CA ALA A 160 13.51 -7.35 -12.80
C ALA A 160 14.34 -8.59 -12.40
N GLN A 161 15.59 -8.43 -12.03
CA GLN A 161 16.44 -9.50 -11.50
C GLN A 161 16.00 -9.84 -10.07
N LEU A 162 15.85 -8.82 -9.22
CA LEU A 162 15.36 -9.00 -7.86
C LEU A 162 14.01 -9.73 -7.80
N ALA A 163 13.06 -9.38 -8.67
CA ALA A 163 11.74 -10.02 -8.72
C ALA A 163 11.78 -11.54 -9.01
N ARG A 164 12.93 -12.06 -9.45
CA ARG A 164 13.18 -13.49 -9.72
C ARG A 164 14.15 -14.14 -8.73
N ASP A 165 14.66 -13.36 -7.79
CA ASP A 165 15.61 -13.87 -6.80
C ASP A 165 14.90 -14.71 -5.74
N SER A 166 15.39 -15.91 -5.48
CA SER A 166 14.83 -16.78 -4.46
C SER A 166 14.97 -16.26 -3.04
N ALA A 167 15.88 -15.31 -2.81
CA ALA A 167 16.08 -14.69 -1.49
C ALA A 167 14.87 -13.90 -1.01
N ILE A 168 14.02 -13.41 -1.94
CA ILE A 168 12.79 -12.68 -1.60
C ILE A 168 11.53 -13.54 -1.67
N GLU A 169 11.67 -14.84 -1.93
CA GLU A 169 10.52 -15.75 -1.97
C GLU A 169 9.80 -15.77 -0.61
N GLY A 170 8.46 -15.71 -0.64
CA GLY A 170 7.64 -15.64 0.57
C GLY A 170 7.40 -14.22 1.10
N TRP A 171 8.07 -13.19 0.58
CA TRP A 171 7.79 -11.80 0.92
C TRP A 171 6.74 -11.21 -0.02
N PRO A 172 5.49 -10.96 0.46
CA PRO A 172 4.42 -10.46 -0.40
C PRO A 172 4.65 -9.05 -0.91
N LEU A 173 5.46 -8.23 -0.22
CA LEU A 173 5.84 -6.89 -0.66
C LEU A 173 7.34 -6.68 -0.53
N VAL A 174 7.95 -6.26 -1.62
CA VAL A 174 9.35 -5.84 -1.66
C VAL A 174 9.43 -4.42 -2.21
N VAL A 175 10.03 -3.52 -1.45
CA VAL A 175 10.22 -2.11 -1.80
C VAL A 175 11.70 -1.89 -2.12
N LEU A 176 11.97 -1.31 -3.29
CA LEU A 176 13.32 -0.87 -3.67
C LEU A 176 13.54 0.58 -3.26
N THR A 177 14.70 0.84 -2.69
CA THR A 177 15.12 2.19 -2.29
C THR A 177 16.63 2.36 -2.48
N ASP A 178 17.09 3.58 -2.46
CA ASP A 178 18.51 3.93 -2.42
C ASP A 178 19.08 4.06 -0.97
N ASP A 179 18.21 3.99 0.05
CA ASP A 179 18.59 4.02 1.48
C ASP A 179 17.62 3.21 2.33
N ALA A 180 17.87 1.90 2.50
CA ALA A 180 17.02 0.99 3.25
C ALA A 180 17.02 1.30 4.76
N GLU A 181 18.13 1.79 5.30
CA GLU A 181 18.20 2.18 6.70
C GLU A 181 17.27 3.35 6.99
N ARG A 182 17.34 4.39 6.19
CA ARG A 182 16.45 5.56 6.31
C ARG A 182 14.99 5.16 6.14
N ALA A 183 14.67 4.41 5.09
CA ALA A 183 13.30 3.99 4.77
C ALA A 183 12.65 3.22 5.93
N THR A 184 13.39 2.33 6.57
CA THR A 184 12.85 1.49 7.67
C THR A 184 12.82 2.16 9.04
N ARG A 185 13.43 3.34 9.20
CA ARG A 185 13.56 4.04 10.49
C ARG A 185 12.21 4.53 11.03
N SER A 186 11.31 4.97 10.18
CA SER A 186 9.96 5.45 10.55
C SER A 186 8.96 5.25 9.42
N THR A 187 7.66 5.29 9.74
CA THR A 187 6.57 5.30 8.74
C THR A 187 6.70 6.48 7.77
N THR A 188 7.01 7.68 8.29
CA THR A 188 7.22 8.88 7.48
C THR A 188 8.32 8.65 6.45
N ASN A 189 9.47 8.12 6.86
CA ASN A 189 10.57 7.85 5.95
C ASN A 189 10.20 6.80 4.90
N PHE A 190 9.48 5.74 5.30
CA PHE A 190 9.03 4.69 4.38
C PHE A 190 8.09 5.24 3.29
N LEU A 191 7.15 6.09 3.68
CA LEU A 191 6.18 6.68 2.74
C LEU A 191 6.80 7.74 1.82
N TRP A 192 7.98 8.27 2.19
CA TRP A 192 8.75 9.22 1.39
C TRP A 192 9.87 8.58 0.55
N SER A 193 10.13 7.29 0.74
CA SER A 193 11.16 6.55 -0.01
C SER A 193 10.60 5.99 -1.29
#